data_ad75d57e01a57989ae30f362ed00c2d3
#
_entry.id   ad75d57e01a57989ae30f362ed00c2d3
#
_cell.length_a   1.000
_cell.length_b   1.000
_cell.length_c   1.000
_cell.angle_alpha   90.00
_cell.angle_beta   90.00
_cell.angle_gamma   90.00
#
_symmetry.space_group_name_H-M   'P 1'
#
loop_
_entity.id
_entity.type
_entity.pdbx_description
1 polymer ?
#
loop_
_entity_poly.entity_id
_entity_poly.type
_entity_poly.pdbx_seq_one_letter_code
_entity_poly.pdbx_strand_id
1 'polypeptide(L)'
;MKPIKKAKLLMEYLVMLPGPTNVPERVMRAMITPMINHRSDDFVELYQDAVEKTEQVFKSNGEAVLLSASGTGAVEASVVNLIKKGDKVIIPTNGEFSGRLAQMLEWAGANVIKLESTPGTNATFDQVKEAFDNNKDVKAFYCVWNETSTGTMINYLDKVKNLTARNDAFYVVDGVSIVGGEDLEMDKWGIDVAMTGAQKAFAAPPGISPIVVNNRAKKYMNENPPKTMYFNLSRYFKYYEEAKHTPFTPALPLLYAYREAMNIILEEGIDNRIRRHRICSQAFYSGLSELGLTPFAKEEDRSTVVVALNYCK
;
A
#
# COMPACT_ATOMS: atom_id res chain seq x y z
N MET A 1 9.28 11.28 -38.65
CA MET A 1 9.60 10.42 -37.51
C MET A 1 11.11 10.30 -37.39
N LYS A 2 11.72 10.74 -36.30
CA LYS A 2 13.14 10.50 -36.03
C LYS A 2 13.33 9.01 -35.72
N PRO A 3 14.31 8.32 -36.29
CA PRO A 3 14.52 6.90 -36.00
C PRO A 3 14.87 6.71 -34.53
N ILE A 4 14.12 5.85 -33.87
CA ILE A 4 14.42 5.39 -32.49
C ILE A 4 15.77 4.69 -32.56
N LYS A 5 16.79 5.22 -31.89
CA LYS A 5 18.14 4.61 -31.87
C LYS A 5 18.04 3.23 -31.21
N LYS A 6 18.04 2.17 -32.02
CA LYS A 6 17.92 0.75 -31.60
C LYS A 6 18.91 0.31 -30.52
N ALA A 7 20.03 1.01 -30.36
CA ALA A 7 21.05 0.64 -29.35
C ALA A 7 20.69 0.96 -27.88
N LYS A 8 19.67 1.77 -27.62
CA LYS A 8 19.29 2.13 -26.23
C LYS A 8 18.27 1.20 -25.58
N LEU A 9 17.65 0.29 -26.33
CA LEU A 9 16.63 -0.65 -25.80
C LEU A 9 17.20 -1.89 -25.07
N LEU A 10 18.52 -2.10 -25.12
CA LEU A 10 19.19 -3.28 -24.52
C LEU A 10 20.03 -2.95 -23.27
N MET A 11 20.06 -1.70 -22.83
CA MET A 11 20.71 -1.37 -21.58
C MET A 11 19.67 -1.45 -20.44
N GLU A 12 19.86 -2.38 -19.51
CA GLU A 12 19.16 -2.34 -18.24
C GLU A 12 19.53 -1.04 -17.51
N TYR A 13 18.56 -0.14 -17.40
CA TYR A 13 18.72 1.04 -16.55
C TYR A 13 18.52 0.63 -15.09
N LEU A 14 19.51 0.88 -14.26
CA LEU A 14 19.31 0.81 -12.82
C LEU A 14 18.44 1.99 -12.39
N VAL A 15 17.21 1.69 -12.02
CA VAL A 15 16.25 2.69 -11.53
C VAL A 15 16.48 2.89 -10.04
N MET A 16 17.10 4.02 -9.68
CA MET A 16 17.36 4.42 -8.27
C MET A 16 16.25 5.36 -7.77
N LEU A 17 15.00 4.91 -7.84
CA LEU A 17 13.80 5.66 -7.43
C LEU A 17 13.00 4.82 -6.43
N PRO A 18 12.20 5.46 -5.56
CA PRO A 18 11.31 4.73 -4.64
C PRO A 18 10.14 4.03 -5.36
N GLY A 19 10.10 4.12 -6.68
CA GLY A 19 9.14 3.46 -7.56
C GLY A 19 8.63 4.39 -8.68
N PRO A 20 8.26 3.81 -9.85
CA PRO A 20 8.27 2.36 -10.12
C PRO A 20 9.69 1.78 -10.06
N THR A 21 9.81 0.55 -9.57
CA THR A 21 11.08 -0.17 -9.45
C THR A 21 11.42 -0.93 -10.72
N ASN A 22 12.65 -1.44 -10.86
CA ASN A 22 12.96 -2.42 -11.90
C ASN A 22 12.06 -3.65 -11.74
N VAL A 23 11.58 -4.17 -12.87
CA VAL A 23 10.70 -5.35 -12.90
C VAL A 23 11.52 -6.57 -13.35
N PRO A 24 11.50 -7.69 -12.60
CA PRO A 24 12.22 -8.90 -13.00
C PRO A 24 11.77 -9.41 -14.36
N GLU A 25 12.71 -9.96 -15.14
CA GLU A 25 12.43 -10.48 -16.50
C GLU A 25 11.30 -11.52 -16.49
N ARG A 26 11.26 -12.41 -15.51
CA ARG A 26 10.23 -13.41 -15.33
C ARG A 26 8.83 -12.77 -15.22
N VAL A 27 8.71 -11.68 -14.49
CA VAL A 27 7.48 -10.90 -14.36
C VAL A 27 7.12 -10.20 -15.68
N MET A 28 8.10 -9.61 -16.36
CA MET A 28 7.88 -8.99 -17.67
C MET A 28 7.42 -10.00 -18.72
N ARG A 29 7.99 -11.20 -18.71
CA ARG A 29 7.58 -12.29 -19.62
C ARG A 29 6.15 -12.75 -19.39
N ALA A 30 5.63 -12.71 -18.17
CA ALA A 30 4.24 -13.06 -17.90
C ALA A 30 3.23 -12.16 -18.63
N MET A 31 3.59 -10.90 -18.93
CA MET A 31 2.71 -9.96 -19.64
C MET A 31 2.39 -10.35 -21.09
N ILE A 32 3.21 -11.18 -21.74
CA ILE A 32 2.99 -11.62 -23.12
C ILE A 32 2.13 -12.89 -23.21
N THR A 33 1.60 -13.38 -22.09
CA THR A 33 0.63 -14.48 -22.07
C THR A 33 -0.61 -14.08 -22.88
N PRO A 34 -1.13 -14.97 -23.76
CA PRO A 34 -2.33 -14.68 -24.54
C PRO A 34 -3.52 -14.27 -23.68
N MET A 35 -4.36 -13.39 -24.24
CA MET A 35 -5.59 -12.97 -23.56
C MET A 35 -6.54 -14.14 -23.38
N ILE A 36 -7.14 -14.24 -22.19
CA ILE A 36 -8.23 -15.16 -21.89
C ILE A 36 -9.54 -14.39 -21.68
N ASN A 37 -10.63 -15.10 -21.74
CA ASN A 37 -11.93 -14.52 -21.35
C ASN A 37 -11.95 -14.29 -19.85
N HIS A 38 -12.13 -13.03 -19.41
CA HIS A 38 -12.18 -12.66 -17.99
C HIS A 38 -13.46 -13.16 -17.26
N ARG A 39 -14.22 -14.06 -17.90
CA ARG A 39 -15.38 -14.81 -17.34
C ARG A 39 -15.22 -16.33 -17.47
N SER A 40 -14.03 -16.82 -17.89
CA SER A 40 -13.75 -18.25 -18.01
C SER A 40 -13.17 -18.82 -16.71
N ASP A 41 -13.15 -20.16 -16.64
CA ASP A 41 -12.55 -20.88 -15.52
C ASP A 41 -11.05 -20.60 -15.39
N ASP A 42 -10.33 -20.43 -16.52
CA ASP A 42 -8.91 -20.03 -16.51
C ASP A 42 -8.71 -18.66 -15.82
N PHE A 43 -9.66 -17.75 -15.97
CA PHE A 43 -9.61 -16.46 -15.27
C PHE A 43 -9.92 -16.61 -13.77
N VAL A 44 -10.86 -17.46 -13.42
CA VAL A 44 -11.17 -17.77 -12.02
C VAL A 44 -9.91 -18.30 -11.31
N GLU A 45 -9.21 -19.26 -11.91
CA GLU A 45 -7.97 -19.80 -11.36
C GLU A 45 -6.89 -18.72 -11.21
N LEU A 46 -6.66 -17.92 -12.26
CA LEU A 46 -5.70 -16.82 -12.25
C LEU A 46 -5.99 -15.81 -11.14
N TYR A 47 -7.25 -15.37 -11.04
CA TYR A 47 -7.63 -14.29 -10.14
C TYR A 47 -7.64 -14.75 -8.69
N GLN A 48 -8.18 -15.95 -8.43
CA GLN A 48 -8.21 -16.55 -7.10
C GLN A 48 -6.79 -16.78 -6.58
N ASP A 49 -5.90 -17.36 -7.38
CA ASP A 49 -4.50 -17.57 -7.00
C ASP A 49 -3.79 -16.23 -6.66
N ALA A 50 -4.05 -15.19 -7.45
CA ALA A 50 -3.48 -13.86 -7.18
C ALA A 50 -4.03 -13.22 -5.89
N VAL A 51 -5.32 -13.38 -5.61
CA VAL A 51 -5.99 -12.92 -4.39
C VAL A 51 -5.42 -13.64 -3.16
N GLU A 52 -5.40 -14.97 -3.16
CA GLU A 52 -4.91 -15.78 -2.05
C GLU A 52 -3.43 -15.48 -1.70
N LYS A 53 -2.58 -15.31 -2.71
CA LYS A 53 -1.18 -14.91 -2.52
C LYS A 53 -1.05 -13.51 -1.94
N THR A 54 -1.93 -12.60 -2.33
CA THR A 54 -1.98 -11.25 -1.76
C THR A 54 -2.33 -11.30 -0.27
N GLU A 55 -3.36 -12.06 0.11
CA GLU A 55 -3.78 -12.26 1.49
C GLU A 55 -2.66 -12.86 2.35
N GLN A 56 -1.90 -13.82 1.80
CA GLN A 56 -0.71 -14.38 2.47
C GLN A 56 0.37 -13.32 2.72
N VAL A 57 0.66 -12.47 1.73
CA VAL A 57 1.67 -11.40 1.87
C VAL A 57 1.24 -10.35 2.90
N PHE A 58 -0.06 -10.06 3.01
CA PHE A 58 -0.61 -9.15 4.02
C PHE A 58 -0.79 -9.81 5.39
N LYS A 59 -0.59 -11.12 5.51
CA LYS A 59 -0.85 -11.93 6.71
C LYS A 59 -2.27 -11.65 7.24
N SER A 60 -3.26 -11.79 6.38
CA SER A 60 -4.66 -11.47 6.65
C SER A 60 -5.61 -12.60 6.24
N ASN A 61 -6.63 -12.82 7.07
CA ASN A 61 -7.81 -13.63 6.74
C ASN A 61 -8.94 -12.78 6.13
N GLY A 62 -8.67 -11.52 5.83
CA GLY A 62 -9.57 -10.63 5.10
C GLY A 62 -9.63 -10.97 3.62
N GLU A 63 -10.33 -10.14 2.85
CA GLU A 63 -10.49 -10.31 1.40
C GLU A 63 -9.66 -9.28 0.63
N ALA A 64 -8.84 -9.74 -0.30
CA ALA A 64 -8.09 -8.88 -1.19
C ALA A 64 -8.87 -8.53 -2.45
N VAL A 65 -8.87 -7.27 -2.82
CA VAL A 65 -9.37 -6.75 -4.10
C VAL A 65 -8.20 -6.22 -4.91
N LEU A 66 -8.03 -6.72 -6.13
CA LEU A 66 -6.98 -6.30 -7.05
C LEU A 66 -7.55 -5.25 -8.02
N LEU A 67 -7.36 -3.97 -7.70
CA LEU A 67 -7.84 -2.87 -8.53
C LEU A 67 -6.91 -2.64 -9.73
N SER A 68 -7.46 -2.49 -10.91
CA SER A 68 -6.73 -1.99 -12.10
C SER A 68 -6.56 -0.47 -11.96
N ALA A 69 -5.66 -0.06 -11.06
CA ALA A 69 -5.45 1.33 -10.67
C ALA A 69 -4.02 1.57 -10.19
N SER A 70 -3.66 2.83 -9.96
CA SER A 70 -2.46 3.21 -9.20
C SER A 70 -2.67 2.99 -7.70
N GLY A 71 -1.58 2.97 -6.90
CA GLY A 71 -1.68 2.94 -5.42
C GLY A 71 -2.58 4.04 -4.87
N THR A 72 -2.53 5.25 -5.46
CA THR A 72 -3.43 6.35 -5.12
C THR A 72 -4.91 5.97 -5.29
N GLY A 73 -5.25 5.18 -6.32
CA GLY A 73 -6.62 4.69 -6.51
C GLY A 73 -7.07 3.73 -5.42
N ALA A 74 -6.18 2.87 -4.90
CA ALA A 74 -6.51 2.01 -3.76
C ALA A 74 -6.70 2.82 -2.46
N VAL A 75 -5.87 3.87 -2.26
CA VAL A 75 -6.04 4.81 -1.14
C VAL A 75 -7.38 5.52 -1.23
N GLU A 76 -7.73 6.08 -2.39
CA GLU A 76 -9.04 6.73 -2.62
C GLU A 76 -10.20 5.75 -2.44
N ALA A 77 -10.05 4.49 -2.90
CA ALA A 77 -11.05 3.45 -2.67
C ALA A 77 -11.29 3.22 -1.17
N SER A 78 -10.25 3.22 -0.32
CA SER A 78 -10.43 3.10 1.13
C SER A 78 -11.26 4.27 1.70
N VAL A 79 -10.96 5.50 1.27
CA VAL A 79 -11.64 6.72 1.74
C VAL A 79 -13.12 6.70 1.35
N VAL A 80 -13.45 6.48 0.08
CA VAL A 80 -14.84 6.56 -0.38
C VAL A 80 -15.73 5.45 0.16
N ASN A 81 -15.16 4.31 0.58
CA ASN A 81 -15.92 3.19 1.15
C ASN A 81 -16.10 3.27 2.67
N LEU A 82 -15.23 3.99 3.38
CA LEU A 82 -15.26 4.04 4.86
C LEU A 82 -15.76 5.37 5.40
N ILE A 83 -15.49 6.47 4.71
CA ILE A 83 -15.64 7.82 5.26
C ILE A 83 -16.86 8.52 4.69
N LYS A 84 -17.63 9.15 5.58
CA LYS A 84 -18.78 9.99 5.26
C LYS A 84 -18.53 11.43 5.70
N LYS A 85 -19.31 12.34 5.12
CA LYS A 85 -19.27 13.75 5.54
C LYS A 85 -19.55 13.88 7.05
N GLY A 86 -18.65 14.58 7.72
CA GLY A 86 -18.73 14.84 9.16
C GLY A 86 -18.00 13.82 10.03
N ASP A 87 -17.54 12.67 9.48
CA ASP A 87 -16.74 11.70 10.22
C ASP A 87 -15.44 12.32 10.72
N LYS A 88 -15.06 12.03 11.96
CA LYS A 88 -13.77 12.45 12.50
C LYS A 88 -12.69 11.43 12.15
N VAL A 89 -11.58 11.89 11.61
CA VAL A 89 -10.46 11.04 11.20
C VAL A 89 -9.16 11.60 11.76
N ILE A 90 -8.40 10.75 12.47
CA ILE A 90 -7.05 11.09 12.94
C ILE A 90 -6.04 10.59 11.90
N ILE A 91 -5.08 11.44 11.55
CA ILE A 91 -4.00 11.11 10.61
C ILE A 91 -2.68 11.82 10.98
N PRO A 92 -1.57 11.07 11.16
CA PRO A 92 -0.23 11.64 11.17
C PRO A 92 0.13 12.20 9.79
N THR A 93 0.70 13.41 9.75
CA THR A 93 1.13 14.08 8.51
C THR A 93 2.55 14.60 8.65
N ASN A 94 3.45 14.16 7.76
CA ASN A 94 4.87 14.48 7.81
C ASN A 94 5.54 14.55 6.43
N GLY A 95 4.73 14.55 5.36
CA GLY A 95 5.23 14.64 3.99
C GLY A 95 4.13 14.72 2.94
N GLU A 96 4.54 14.49 1.69
CA GLU A 96 3.68 14.65 0.51
C GLU A 96 2.51 13.64 0.47
N PHE A 97 2.78 12.35 0.79
CA PHE A 97 1.76 11.31 0.65
C PHE A 97 0.75 11.36 1.79
N SER A 98 1.21 11.60 3.02
CA SER A 98 0.32 11.80 4.17
C SER A 98 -0.51 13.08 4.04
N GLY A 99 0.06 14.16 3.50
CA GLY A 99 -0.66 15.38 3.16
C GLY A 99 -1.73 15.16 2.09
N ARG A 100 -1.41 14.39 1.04
CA ARG A 100 -2.36 14.01 -0.02
C ARG A 100 -3.51 13.16 0.51
N LEU A 101 -3.23 12.20 1.37
CA LEU A 101 -4.27 11.38 2.01
C LEU A 101 -5.17 12.24 2.91
N ALA A 102 -4.59 13.15 3.71
CA ALA A 102 -5.37 14.10 4.51
C ALA A 102 -6.30 14.95 3.63
N GLN A 103 -5.82 15.42 2.47
CA GLN A 103 -6.64 16.17 1.51
C GLN A 103 -7.78 15.32 0.91
N MET A 104 -7.54 14.04 0.61
CA MET A 104 -8.62 13.13 0.14
C MET A 104 -9.70 12.96 1.20
N LEU A 105 -9.32 12.83 2.47
CA LEU A 105 -10.26 12.75 3.60
C LEU A 105 -11.08 14.04 3.74
N GLU A 106 -10.44 15.20 3.60
CA GLU A 106 -11.13 16.50 3.60
C GLU A 106 -12.12 16.64 2.43
N TRP A 107 -11.74 16.19 1.23
CA TRP A 107 -12.62 16.18 0.05
C TRP A 107 -13.80 15.23 0.21
N ALA A 108 -13.64 14.13 0.96
CA ALA A 108 -14.74 13.26 1.34
C ALA A 108 -15.68 13.91 2.39
N GLY A 109 -15.31 15.07 2.91
CA GLY A 109 -16.06 15.83 3.89
C GLY A 109 -15.80 15.45 5.35
N ALA A 110 -14.72 14.74 5.63
CA ALA A 110 -14.31 14.38 6.98
C ALA A 110 -13.83 15.61 7.78
N ASN A 111 -13.98 15.52 9.11
CA ASN A 111 -13.33 16.39 10.06
C ASN A 111 -11.95 15.79 10.38
N VAL A 112 -10.91 16.24 9.68
CA VAL A 112 -9.57 15.66 9.76
C VAL A 112 -8.77 16.26 10.89
N ILE A 113 -8.30 15.43 11.81
CA ILE A 113 -7.42 15.76 12.93
C ILE A 113 -6.00 15.38 12.49
N LYS A 114 -5.25 16.36 11.98
CA LYS A 114 -3.88 16.17 11.51
C LYS A 114 -2.91 16.21 12.70
N LEU A 115 -2.07 15.18 12.82
CA LEU A 115 -0.93 15.19 13.74
C LEU A 115 0.30 15.59 12.93
N GLU A 116 0.49 16.90 12.80
CA GLU A 116 1.57 17.46 11.99
C GLU A 116 2.93 17.23 12.66
N SER A 117 3.89 16.74 11.87
CA SER A 117 5.27 16.55 12.28
C SER A 117 6.22 17.24 11.31
N THR A 118 7.37 17.65 11.80
CA THR A 118 8.43 18.19 10.94
C THR A 118 8.83 17.12 9.93
N PRO A 119 8.96 17.45 8.61
CA PRO A 119 9.44 16.52 7.62
C PRO A 119 10.75 15.82 8.06
N GLY A 120 10.82 14.50 7.89
CA GLY A 120 11.93 13.68 8.38
C GLY A 120 11.72 13.12 9.79
N THR A 121 10.56 13.40 10.42
CA THR A 121 10.13 12.81 11.70
C THR A 121 8.70 12.30 11.61
N ASN A 122 8.29 11.41 12.53
CA ASN A 122 6.91 10.95 12.65
C ASN A 122 6.23 11.57 13.89
N ALA A 123 4.91 11.64 13.88
CA ALA A 123 4.15 11.81 15.11
C ALA A 123 4.44 10.62 16.05
N THR A 124 4.62 10.89 17.33
CA THR A 124 4.89 9.84 18.31
C THR A 124 3.61 9.06 18.66
N PHE A 125 3.76 7.84 19.17
CA PHE A 125 2.62 7.07 19.65
C PHE A 125 1.83 7.80 20.75
N ASP A 126 2.51 8.57 21.61
CA ASP A 126 1.85 9.36 22.67
C ASP A 126 0.98 10.47 22.10
N GLN A 127 1.41 11.14 21.02
CA GLN A 127 0.59 12.13 20.33
C GLN A 127 -0.66 11.48 19.70
N VAL A 128 -0.51 10.28 19.10
CA VAL A 128 -1.67 9.53 18.59
C VAL A 128 -2.63 9.18 19.72
N LYS A 129 -2.11 8.70 20.85
CA LYS A 129 -2.91 8.38 22.04
C LYS A 129 -3.65 9.62 22.56
N GLU A 130 -2.96 10.73 22.72
CA GLU A 130 -3.54 12.00 23.15
C GLU A 130 -4.66 12.48 22.21
N ALA A 131 -4.46 12.33 20.90
CA ALA A 131 -5.48 12.67 19.91
C ALA A 131 -6.75 11.83 20.09
N PHE A 132 -6.62 10.53 20.36
CA PHE A 132 -7.78 9.69 20.68
C PHE A 132 -8.41 10.04 22.05
N ASP A 133 -7.62 10.38 23.06
CA ASP A 133 -8.12 10.74 24.38
C ASP A 133 -8.90 12.07 24.34
N ASN A 134 -8.47 13.02 23.52
CA ASN A 134 -9.08 14.34 23.36
C ASN A 134 -10.27 14.36 22.38
N ASN A 135 -10.48 13.31 21.59
CA ASN A 135 -11.52 13.27 20.56
C ASN A 135 -12.42 12.03 20.77
N LYS A 136 -13.70 12.27 20.97
CA LYS A 136 -14.72 11.21 20.99
C LYS A 136 -15.26 10.98 19.57
N ASP A 137 -15.82 9.79 19.37
CA ASP A 137 -16.48 9.39 18.10
C ASP A 137 -15.55 9.48 16.88
N VAL A 138 -14.28 9.11 17.07
CA VAL A 138 -13.32 8.99 15.98
C VAL A 138 -13.75 7.84 15.10
N LYS A 139 -14.05 8.11 13.83
CA LYS A 139 -14.49 7.12 12.85
C LYS A 139 -13.35 6.23 12.37
N ALA A 140 -12.18 6.83 12.15
CA ALA A 140 -11.03 6.11 11.63
C ALA A 140 -9.70 6.76 12.05
N PHE A 141 -8.69 5.91 12.18
CA PHE A 141 -7.29 6.29 12.15
C PHE A 141 -6.71 5.87 10.80
N TYR A 142 -6.21 6.84 10.05
CA TYR A 142 -5.47 6.61 8.82
C TYR A 142 -4.01 6.91 9.05
N CYS A 143 -3.11 6.15 8.42
CA CYS A 143 -1.70 6.52 8.38
C CYS A 143 -1.04 6.08 7.07
N VAL A 144 -0.07 6.86 6.61
CA VAL A 144 0.90 6.44 5.60
C VAL A 144 2.05 5.79 6.36
N TRP A 145 2.15 4.46 6.25
CA TRP A 145 3.14 3.68 7.00
C TRP A 145 4.57 4.11 6.67
N ASN A 146 4.84 4.32 5.39
CA ASN A 146 6.12 4.79 4.88
C ASN A 146 5.94 6.06 4.05
N GLU A 147 6.34 7.19 4.60
CA GLU A 147 6.31 8.46 3.88
C GLU A 147 7.49 8.55 2.92
N THR A 148 7.23 8.23 1.67
CA THR A 148 8.23 8.12 0.62
C THR A 148 9.01 9.41 0.38
N SER A 149 8.35 10.56 0.53
CA SER A 149 8.95 11.89 0.25
C SER A 149 10.03 12.29 1.27
N THR A 150 9.98 11.71 2.47
CA THR A 150 10.90 12.02 3.57
C THR A 150 11.77 10.83 3.97
N GLY A 151 11.46 9.62 3.49
CA GLY A 151 12.15 8.39 3.88
C GLY A 151 11.88 7.99 5.33
N THR A 152 10.71 8.37 5.89
CA THR A 152 10.31 8.00 7.25
C THR A 152 9.33 6.82 7.25
N MET A 153 9.35 6.04 8.32
CA MET A 153 8.47 4.89 8.55
C MET A 153 7.90 4.95 9.97
N ILE A 154 6.60 4.75 10.12
CA ILE A 154 5.96 4.61 11.43
C ILE A 154 6.34 3.25 12.02
N ASN A 155 6.88 3.23 13.25
CA ASN A 155 7.42 2.05 13.92
C ASN A 155 6.56 1.52 15.07
N TYR A 156 5.32 2.00 15.24
CA TYR A 156 4.41 1.67 16.33
C TYR A 156 3.02 1.18 15.86
N LEU A 157 2.90 0.67 14.62
CA LEU A 157 1.62 0.21 14.08
C LEU A 157 0.96 -0.87 14.95
N ASP A 158 1.75 -1.76 15.52
CA ASP A 158 1.30 -2.81 16.43
C ASP A 158 0.59 -2.29 17.68
N LYS A 159 0.93 -1.07 18.13
CA LYS A 159 0.37 -0.44 19.34
C LYS A 159 -0.97 0.25 19.10
N VAL A 160 -1.26 0.65 17.86
CA VAL A 160 -2.47 1.42 17.48
C VAL A 160 -3.75 0.61 17.67
N LYS A 161 -3.69 -0.71 17.54
CA LYS A 161 -4.81 -1.65 17.71
C LYS A 161 -5.67 -1.35 18.93
N ASN A 162 -5.03 -1.12 20.08
CA ASN A 162 -5.77 -0.90 21.34
C ASN A 162 -6.49 0.46 21.37
N LEU A 163 -5.95 1.46 20.67
CA LEU A 163 -6.57 2.77 20.55
C LEU A 163 -7.79 2.72 19.64
N THR A 164 -7.66 2.10 18.47
CA THR A 164 -8.77 1.97 17.52
C THR A 164 -9.89 1.08 18.06
N ALA A 165 -9.55 -0.05 18.71
CA ALA A 165 -10.53 -0.96 19.28
C ALA A 165 -11.37 -0.32 20.39
N ARG A 166 -10.77 0.43 21.33
CA ARG A 166 -11.52 1.09 22.42
C ARG A 166 -12.43 2.22 21.97
N ASN A 167 -12.16 2.79 20.77
CA ASN A 167 -12.93 3.87 20.17
C ASN A 167 -13.88 3.39 19.07
N ASP A 168 -13.94 2.09 18.78
CA ASP A 168 -14.63 1.49 17.63
C ASP A 168 -14.25 2.15 16.29
N ALA A 169 -13.04 2.68 16.21
CA ALA A 169 -12.52 3.34 15.03
C ALA A 169 -11.95 2.34 14.02
N PHE A 170 -12.09 2.59 12.73
CA PHE A 170 -11.39 1.82 11.70
C PHE A 170 -9.91 2.14 11.70
N TYR A 171 -9.08 1.12 11.50
CA TYR A 171 -7.63 1.25 11.36
C TYR A 171 -7.23 1.00 9.92
N VAL A 172 -6.75 2.04 9.24
CA VAL A 172 -6.42 2.03 7.82
C VAL A 172 -4.96 2.39 7.59
N VAL A 173 -4.25 1.54 6.85
CA VAL A 173 -2.81 1.69 6.60
C VAL A 173 -2.54 1.80 5.10
N ASP A 174 -2.08 2.97 4.66
CA ASP A 174 -1.44 3.13 3.36
C ASP A 174 -0.02 2.57 3.44
N GLY A 175 0.16 1.36 2.92
CA GLY A 175 1.43 0.68 2.78
C GLY A 175 1.97 0.66 1.36
N VAL A 176 1.56 1.62 0.50
CA VAL A 176 1.87 1.63 -0.93
C VAL A 176 3.35 1.46 -1.22
N SER A 177 4.24 2.08 -0.49
CA SER A 177 5.68 2.01 -0.76
C SER A 177 6.45 0.99 0.08
N ILE A 178 5.78 0.22 0.97
CA ILE A 178 6.49 -0.59 1.97
C ILE A 178 6.02 -2.05 2.07
N VAL A 179 4.74 -2.35 1.83
CA VAL A 179 4.23 -3.74 1.91
C VAL A 179 4.98 -4.64 0.95
N GLY A 180 5.49 -5.76 1.48
CA GLY A 180 6.38 -6.69 0.77
C GLY A 180 7.87 -6.36 0.90
N GLY A 181 8.22 -5.24 1.53
CA GLY A 181 9.60 -4.85 1.88
C GLY A 181 9.84 -4.76 3.39
N GLU A 182 8.76 -4.64 4.18
CA GLU A 182 8.77 -4.66 5.64
C GLU A 182 7.63 -5.55 6.16
N ASP A 183 7.73 -5.98 7.41
CA ASP A 183 6.80 -6.94 8.02
C ASP A 183 5.45 -6.31 8.30
N LEU A 184 4.41 -6.82 7.66
CA LEU A 184 3.01 -6.44 7.88
C LEU A 184 2.28 -7.61 8.54
N GLU A 185 1.82 -7.44 9.75
CA GLU A 185 1.00 -8.40 10.50
C GLU A 185 -0.45 -7.87 10.60
N MET A 186 -1.15 -7.80 9.45
CA MET A 186 -2.43 -7.09 9.34
C MET A 186 -3.44 -7.51 10.41
N ASP A 187 -3.71 -8.81 10.54
CA ASP A 187 -4.68 -9.34 11.51
C ASP A 187 -4.20 -9.16 12.96
N LYS A 188 -2.92 -9.42 13.20
CA LYS A 188 -2.32 -9.31 14.53
C LYS A 188 -2.33 -7.87 15.04
N TRP A 189 -2.07 -6.93 14.17
CA TRP A 189 -2.08 -5.49 14.49
C TRP A 189 -3.47 -4.87 14.45
N GLY A 190 -4.50 -5.66 14.10
CA GLY A 190 -5.90 -5.22 14.07
C GLY A 190 -6.18 -4.17 13.01
N ILE A 191 -5.46 -4.21 11.90
CA ILE A 191 -5.68 -3.33 10.75
C ILE A 191 -6.94 -3.77 10.03
N ASP A 192 -7.85 -2.83 9.79
CA ASP A 192 -9.11 -3.12 9.09
C ASP A 192 -8.96 -3.07 7.58
N VAL A 193 -8.13 -2.15 7.07
CA VAL A 193 -7.86 -1.97 5.64
C VAL A 193 -6.39 -1.63 5.44
N ALA A 194 -5.72 -2.36 4.56
CA ALA A 194 -4.38 -2.04 4.13
C ALA A 194 -4.28 -2.11 2.60
N MET A 195 -3.44 -1.27 2.00
CA MET A 195 -3.25 -1.24 0.56
C MET A 195 -1.79 -1.05 0.16
N THR A 196 -1.48 -1.47 -1.09
CA THR A 196 -0.15 -1.23 -1.68
C THR A 196 -0.25 -1.00 -3.19
N GLY A 197 0.88 -0.73 -3.83
CA GLY A 197 1.01 -0.61 -5.28
C GLY A 197 1.98 -1.64 -5.85
N ALA A 198 1.59 -2.33 -6.91
CA ALA A 198 2.38 -3.39 -7.54
C ALA A 198 3.80 -2.94 -7.96
N GLN A 199 3.96 -1.67 -8.37
CA GLN A 199 5.22 -1.10 -8.86
C GLN A 199 6.22 -0.71 -7.76
N LYS A 200 5.95 -1.04 -6.52
CA LYS A 200 6.78 -0.74 -5.36
C LYS A 200 7.55 -2.01 -4.93
N ALA A 201 7.51 -2.36 -3.65
CA ALA A 201 8.24 -3.53 -3.15
C ALA A 201 7.82 -4.87 -3.77
N PHE A 202 6.67 -4.95 -4.44
CA PHE A 202 6.28 -6.15 -5.21
C PHE A 202 7.04 -6.31 -6.52
N ALA A 203 7.69 -5.25 -7.03
CA ALA A 203 8.46 -5.28 -8.27
C ALA A 203 7.68 -5.77 -9.50
N ALA A 204 6.39 -5.48 -9.56
CA ALA A 204 5.54 -5.69 -10.73
C ALA A 204 5.34 -4.37 -11.49
N PRO A 205 4.87 -4.40 -12.75
CA PRO A 205 4.52 -3.19 -13.48
C PRO A 205 3.43 -2.38 -12.78
N PRO A 206 3.43 -1.03 -12.91
CA PRO A 206 2.36 -0.19 -12.38
C PRO A 206 1.01 -0.50 -13.05
N GLY A 207 -0.08 -0.40 -12.31
CA GLY A 207 -1.44 -0.54 -12.84
C GLY A 207 -2.30 -1.58 -12.13
N ILE A 208 -1.75 -2.35 -11.19
CA ILE A 208 -2.51 -3.14 -10.21
C ILE A 208 -2.20 -2.60 -8.82
N SER A 209 -3.25 -2.40 -8.04
CA SER A 209 -3.12 -2.01 -6.63
C SER A 209 -4.04 -2.86 -5.78
N PRO A 210 -3.47 -3.76 -4.97
CA PRO A 210 -4.25 -4.54 -4.03
C PRO A 210 -4.67 -3.69 -2.83
N ILE A 211 -5.89 -3.95 -2.37
CA ILE A 211 -6.44 -3.48 -1.10
C ILE A 211 -7.02 -4.69 -0.38
N VAL A 212 -6.59 -4.91 0.86
CA VAL A 212 -7.06 -6.01 1.71
C VAL A 212 -7.96 -5.43 2.80
N VAL A 213 -9.11 -6.04 2.97
CA VAL A 213 -10.18 -5.57 3.86
C VAL A 213 -10.59 -6.69 4.80
N ASN A 214 -10.54 -6.44 6.12
CA ASN A 214 -10.99 -7.42 7.10
C ASN A 214 -12.54 -7.54 7.13
N ASN A 215 -13.05 -8.56 7.81
CA ASN A 215 -14.48 -8.86 7.86
C ASN A 215 -15.31 -7.71 8.48
N ARG A 216 -14.74 -6.97 9.46
CA ARG A 216 -15.44 -5.83 10.09
C ARG A 216 -15.65 -4.69 9.10
N ALA A 217 -14.58 -4.29 8.42
CA ALA A 217 -14.65 -3.23 7.41
C ALA A 217 -15.49 -3.67 6.19
N LYS A 218 -15.35 -4.91 5.73
CA LYS A 218 -16.17 -5.48 4.65
C LYS A 218 -17.67 -5.43 4.96
N LYS A 219 -18.05 -5.83 6.17
CA LYS A 219 -19.44 -5.73 6.63
C LYS A 219 -19.95 -4.29 6.57
N TYR A 220 -19.16 -3.34 7.14
CA TYR A 220 -19.54 -1.93 7.11
C TYR A 220 -19.70 -1.40 5.67
N MET A 221 -18.76 -1.73 4.77
CA MET A 221 -18.80 -1.30 3.38
C MET A 221 -20.04 -1.84 2.63
N ASN A 222 -20.42 -3.10 2.89
CA ASN A 222 -21.61 -3.72 2.29
C ASN A 222 -22.90 -3.06 2.78
N GLU A 223 -22.98 -2.67 4.04
CA GLU A 223 -24.12 -1.98 4.63
C GLU A 223 -24.17 -0.48 4.24
N ASN A 224 -23.03 0.09 3.82
CA ASN A 224 -22.87 1.52 3.53
C ASN A 224 -22.19 1.76 2.17
N PRO A 225 -22.70 1.26 1.05
CA PRO A 225 -22.03 1.36 -0.24
C PRO A 225 -21.86 2.82 -0.67
N PRO A 226 -20.68 3.17 -1.24
CA PRO A 226 -20.39 4.54 -1.67
C PRO A 226 -21.15 4.90 -2.96
N LYS A 227 -21.33 6.20 -3.21
CA LYS A 227 -21.92 6.72 -4.45
C LYS A 227 -20.91 6.79 -5.60
N THR A 228 -20.09 5.75 -5.77
CA THR A 228 -19.14 5.61 -6.88
C THR A 228 -19.31 4.25 -7.53
N MET A 229 -19.03 4.15 -8.82
CA MET A 229 -19.17 2.88 -9.53
C MET A 229 -17.91 2.03 -9.41
N TYR A 230 -16.76 2.60 -9.80
CA TYR A 230 -15.51 1.85 -9.96
C TYR A 230 -14.85 1.50 -8.63
N PHE A 231 -14.80 2.43 -7.70
CA PHE A 231 -14.21 2.23 -6.37
C PHE A 231 -15.21 1.71 -5.31
N ASN A 232 -16.37 1.22 -5.71
CA ASN A 232 -17.31 0.56 -4.80
C ASN A 232 -16.84 -0.87 -4.50
N LEU A 233 -16.13 -1.07 -3.39
CA LEU A 233 -15.53 -2.35 -3.00
C LEU A 233 -16.60 -3.44 -2.74
N SER A 234 -17.80 -3.08 -2.27
CA SER A 234 -18.90 -4.02 -2.07
C SER A 234 -19.28 -4.76 -3.37
N ARG A 235 -19.10 -4.10 -4.53
CA ARG A 235 -19.31 -4.75 -5.82
C ARG A 235 -18.25 -5.80 -6.12
N TYR A 236 -16.98 -5.52 -5.77
CA TYR A 236 -15.89 -6.48 -5.94
C TYR A 236 -16.09 -7.69 -5.05
N PHE A 237 -16.42 -7.47 -3.76
CA PHE A 237 -16.72 -8.56 -2.84
C PHE A 237 -17.86 -9.45 -3.36
N LYS A 238 -18.97 -8.85 -3.77
CA LYS A 238 -20.12 -9.57 -4.32
C LYS A 238 -19.73 -10.44 -5.52
N TYR A 239 -19.04 -9.87 -6.52
CA TYR A 239 -18.63 -10.61 -7.72
C TYR A 239 -17.61 -11.72 -7.42
N TYR A 240 -16.74 -11.49 -6.45
CA TYR A 240 -15.79 -12.50 -6.01
C TYR A 240 -16.46 -13.63 -5.23
N GLU A 241 -17.39 -13.33 -4.35
CA GLU A 241 -18.15 -14.34 -3.60
C GLU A 241 -19.00 -15.22 -4.53
N GLU A 242 -19.71 -14.61 -5.48
CA GLU A 242 -20.65 -15.31 -6.37
C GLU A 242 -19.96 -16.16 -7.44
N ALA A 243 -18.85 -15.69 -8.00
CA ALA A 243 -18.24 -16.31 -9.18
C ALA A 243 -16.71 -16.22 -9.26
N LYS A 244 -16.03 -15.75 -8.23
CA LYS A 244 -14.57 -15.47 -8.25
C LYS A 244 -14.13 -14.54 -9.39
N HIS A 245 -15.02 -13.64 -9.79
CA HIS A 245 -14.81 -12.68 -10.88
C HIS A 245 -14.62 -11.25 -10.35
N THR A 246 -14.19 -10.37 -11.26
CA THR A 246 -14.22 -8.91 -11.06
C THR A 246 -15.47 -8.30 -11.63
N PRO A 247 -16.02 -7.18 -11.07
CA PRO A 247 -17.21 -6.52 -11.62
C PRO A 247 -16.94 -5.84 -12.98
N PHE A 248 -15.69 -5.51 -13.28
CA PHE A 248 -15.24 -4.84 -14.51
C PHE A 248 -14.13 -5.63 -15.17
N THR A 249 -13.86 -5.37 -16.45
CA THR A 249 -12.74 -5.99 -17.16
C THR A 249 -11.42 -5.59 -16.50
N PRO A 250 -10.61 -6.53 -15.98
CA PRO A 250 -9.34 -6.21 -15.37
C PRO A 250 -8.23 -6.04 -16.42
N ALA A 251 -7.14 -5.42 -16.02
CA ALA A 251 -5.94 -5.30 -16.85
C ALA A 251 -5.17 -6.64 -16.89
N LEU A 252 -5.65 -7.60 -17.72
CA LEU A 252 -5.15 -8.99 -17.76
C LEU A 252 -3.63 -9.12 -17.86
N PRO A 253 -2.90 -8.43 -18.78
CA PRO A 253 -1.46 -8.54 -18.84
C PRO A 253 -0.77 -8.16 -17.53
N LEU A 254 -1.29 -7.13 -16.85
CA LEU A 254 -0.76 -6.68 -15.57
C LEU A 254 -1.12 -7.66 -14.44
N LEU A 255 -2.28 -8.32 -14.53
CA LEU A 255 -2.67 -9.35 -13.56
C LEU A 255 -1.78 -10.60 -13.68
N TYR A 256 -1.41 -11.02 -14.89
CA TYR A 256 -0.42 -12.08 -15.10
C TYR A 256 0.93 -11.72 -14.46
N ALA A 257 1.41 -10.50 -14.74
CA ALA A 257 2.66 -9.99 -14.16
C ALA A 257 2.59 -9.90 -12.63
N TYR A 258 1.45 -9.43 -12.10
CA TYR A 258 1.21 -9.33 -10.67
C TYR A 258 1.26 -10.69 -9.99
N ARG A 259 0.52 -11.68 -10.52
CA ARG A 259 0.55 -13.06 -10.00
C ARG A 259 1.96 -13.63 -9.98
N GLU A 260 2.73 -13.38 -11.05
CA GLU A 260 4.10 -13.85 -11.15
C GLU A 260 5.04 -13.16 -10.15
N ALA A 261 4.83 -11.87 -9.87
CA ALA A 261 5.55 -11.18 -8.82
C ALA A 261 5.23 -11.76 -7.43
N MET A 262 3.96 -12.13 -7.18
CA MET A 262 3.58 -12.82 -5.95
C MET A 262 4.25 -14.19 -5.82
N ASN A 263 4.37 -14.95 -6.93
CA ASN A 263 5.12 -16.21 -6.95
C ASN A 263 6.55 -16.00 -6.47
N ILE A 264 7.25 -15.02 -7.03
CA ILE A 264 8.65 -14.70 -6.66
C ILE A 264 8.75 -14.33 -5.16
N ILE A 265 7.82 -13.54 -4.64
CA ILE A 265 7.81 -13.15 -3.22
C ILE A 265 7.65 -14.37 -2.31
N LEU A 266 6.72 -15.26 -2.64
CA LEU A 266 6.45 -16.44 -1.83
C LEU A 266 7.53 -17.53 -1.99
N GLU A 267 8.15 -17.65 -3.16
CA GLU A 267 9.32 -18.52 -3.40
C GLU A 267 10.54 -18.05 -2.58
N GLU A 268 10.80 -16.74 -2.50
CA GLU A 268 11.83 -16.18 -1.63
C GLU A 268 11.50 -16.39 -0.14
N GLY A 269 10.21 -16.39 0.18
CA GLY A 269 9.67 -16.37 1.54
C GLY A 269 9.64 -14.95 2.10
N ILE A 270 8.49 -14.56 2.68
CA ILE A 270 8.23 -13.19 3.18
C ILE A 270 9.29 -12.77 4.18
N ASP A 271 9.61 -13.61 5.16
CA ASP A 271 10.58 -13.29 6.21
C ASP A 271 12.01 -13.13 5.66
N ASN A 272 12.40 -13.97 4.69
CA ASN A 272 13.69 -13.86 4.01
C ASN A 272 13.78 -12.54 3.23
N ARG A 273 12.71 -12.17 2.55
CA ARG A 273 12.61 -10.94 1.78
C ARG A 273 12.74 -9.71 2.68
N ILE A 274 12.01 -9.67 3.79
CA ILE A 274 12.10 -8.59 4.78
C ILE A 274 13.51 -8.49 5.36
N ARG A 275 14.09 -9.63 5.76
CA ARG A 275 15.48 -9.66 6.25
C ARG A 275 16.46 -9.10 5.22
N ARG A 276 16.31 -9.45 3.94
CA ARG A 276 17.15 -8.93 2.85
C ARG A 276 16.99 -7.41 2.72
N HIS A 277 15.77 -6.88 2.74
CA HIS A 277 15.54 -5.43 2.68
C HIS A 277 16.21 -4.71 3.86
N ARG A 278 16.06 -5.22 5.08
CA ARG A 278 16.68 -4.64 6.28
C ARG A 278 18.21 -4.64 6.19
N ILE A 279 18.82 -5.75 5.74
CA ILE A 279 20.28 -5.83 5.54
C ILE A 279 20.74 -4.83 4.47
N CYS A 280 20.07 -4.79 3.32
CA CYS A 280 20.40 -3.85 2.25
C CYS A 280 20.25 -2.39 2.71
N SER A 281 19.19 -2.07 3.44
CA SER A 281 18.96 -0.74 4.01
C SER A 281 20.07 -0.33 4.98
N GLN A 282 20.44 -1.20 5.91
CA GLN A 282 21.54 -0.94 6.86
C GLN A 282 22.86 -0.71 6.14
N ALA A 283 23.20 -1.57 5.17
CA ALA A 283 24.41 -1.41 4.37
C ALA A 283 24.40 -0.09 3.59
N PHE A 284 23.23 0.29 3.05
CA PHE A 284 23.09 1.54 2.31
C PHE A 284 23.28 2.76 3.22
N TYR A 285 22.64 2.80 4.40
CA TYR A 285 22.82 3.88 5.37
C TYR A 285 24.27 3.99 5.85
N SER A 286 24.95 2.85 6.12
CA SER A 286 26.36 2.84 6.50
C SER A 286 27.24 3.41 5.39
N GLY A 287 27.03 2.98 4.13
CA GLY A 287 27.80 3.49 2.99
C GLY A 287 27.59 4.99 2.74
N LEU A 288 26.36 5.49 2.94
CA LEU A 288 26.07 6.93 2.84
C LEU A 288 26.82 7.75 3.89
N SER A 289 26.89 7.24 5.13
CA SER A 289 27.64 7.87 6.21
C SER A 289 29.14 8.00 5.87
N GLU A 290 29.75 6.95 5.32
CA GLU A 290 31.16 6.96 4.89
C GLU A 290 31.41 7.97 3.74
N LEU A 291 30.39 8.21 2.91
CA LEU A 291 30.46 9.22 1.85
C LEU A 291 30.13 10.64 2.33
N GLY A 292 29.86 10.84 3.62
CA GLY A 292 29.46 12.14 4.18
C GLY A 292 28.06 12.58 3.76
N LEU A 293 27.22 11.67 3.25
CA LEU A 293 25.85 11.95 2.84
C LEU A 293 24.89 11.73 4.02
N THR A 294 24.07 12.73 4.29
CA THR A 294 23.16 12.71 5.45
C THR A 294 21.74 12.30 5.04
N PRO A 295 21.19 11.23 5.62
CA PRO A 295 19.77 10.91 5.47
C PRO A 295 18.87 12.06 5.93
N PHE A 296 17.75 12.25 5.23
CA PHE A 296 16.78 13.30 5.58
C PHE A 296 15.98 12.92 6.83
N ALA A 297 15.60 11.64 6.95
CA ALA A 297 14.89 11.12 8.11
C ALA A 297 15.81 11.00 9.32
N LYS A 298 15.29 11.32 10.52
CA LYS A 298 15.95 11.03 11.79
C LYS A 298 16.15 9.51 11.96
N GLU A 299 17.18 9.12 12.68
CA GLU A 299 17.62 7.72 12.78
C GLU A 299 16.50 6.80 13.27
N GLU A 300 15.77 7.20 14.29
CA GLU A 300 14.66 6.47 14.87
C GLU A 300 13.45 6.30 13.94
N ASP A 301 13.32 7.16 12.92
CA ASP A 301 12.20 7.19 11.98
C ASP A 301 12.57 6.69 10.58
N ARG A 302 13.82 6.24 10.35
CA ARG A 302 14.30 5.82 9.03
C ARG A 302 13.52 4.64 8.47
N SER A 303 13.17 4.77 7.20
CA SER A 303 12.57 3.68 6.43
C SER A 303 13.58 2.58 6.11
N THR A 304 13.12 1.33 6.10
CA THR A 304 13.88 0.15 5.68
C THR A 304 13.79 -0.12 4.17
N VAL A 305 13.01 0.68 3.43
CA VAL A 305 12.77 0.44 1.99
C VAL A 305 13.03 1.67 1.12
N VAL A 306 13.02 2.87 1.70
CA VAL A 306 13.26 4.13 0.98
C VAL A 306 14.26 4.99 1.75
N VAL A 307 15.27 5.49 1.06
CA VAL A 307 16.24 6.43 1.64
C VAL A 307 16.09 7.77 0.94
N ALA A 308 15.72 8.80 1.69
CA ALA A 308 15.76 10.19 1.26
C ALA A 308 17.04 10.84 1.81
N LEU A 309 17.71 11.64 0.99
CA LEU A 309 18.95 12.34 1.35
C LEU A 309 18.73 13.84 1.37
N ASN A 310 19.47 14.52 2.26
CA ASN A 310 19.59 15.95 2.18
C ASN A 310 20.38 16.32 0.92
N TYR A 311 19.83 17.26 0.14
CA TYR A 311 20.53 17.77 -1.03
C TYR A 311 21.57 18.79 -0.59
N CYS A 312 22.85 18.44 -0.77
CA CYS A 312 23.95 19.40 -0.64
C CYS A 312 24.03 20.17 -1.95
N LYS A 313 23.80 21.50 -1.88
CA LYS A 313 24.02 22.39 -3.02
C LYS A 313 25.50 22.59 -3.30
#